data_1ee04e903cbcdf0ca6c2bbcaeddbba86
#
_entry.id   1ee04e903cbcdf0ca6c2bbcaeddbba86
#
_cell.length_a   1.000
_cell.length_b   1.000
_cell.length_c   1.000
_cell.angle_alpha   90.00
_cell.angle_beta   90.00
_cell.angle_gamma   90.00
#
_symmetry.space_group_name_H-M   'P 1'
#
loop_
_entity.id
_entity.type
_entity.pdbx_description
1 polymer ?
#
loop_
_entity_poly.entity_id
_entity_poly.type
_entity_poly.pdbx_seq_one_letter_code
_entity_poly.pdbx_strand_id
1 'polypeptide(L)'
;MTGTPTFALPGGFLGITRRDADPAVAIAGIPLDIATTNRPGARFGPEAIRRASKMLVDGDHPLTRRAVSAAVSDVGDFEIALGDIAASMALIEQQAAQFRHLITLGGDHSIALPLLRALAKRHGPVGLVHFDAHVDTWPDSFGQAYGHGSCFYHAIKEGIVDPKRMIQIGIRSPVQSEVMDWTLAHGVTVLSAQDIHQQGVAAVAERIRAVVGTQPAYLTFDIDALDPA
;
A
#
# COMPACT_ATOMS: atom_id res chain seq x y z
N MET A 1 -3.54 -13.33 -32.99
CA MET A 1 -3.29 -13.45 -31.52
C MET A 1 -3.59 -14.90 -31.15
N THR A 2 -2.56 -15.64 -30.76
CA THR A 2 -2.66 -17.10 -30.45
C THR A 2 -2.37 -17.37 -28.96
N GLY A 3 -2.52 -16.37 -28.09
CA GLY A 3 -2.29 -16.53 -26.65
C GLY A 3 -3.58 -16.95 -25.92
N THR A 4 -3.44 -17.68 -24.82
CA THR A 4 -4.54 -17.97 -23.89
C THR A 4 -4.97 -16.67 -23.22
N PRO A 5 -6.26 -16.29 -23.22
CA PRO A 5 -6.73 -15.09 -22.54
C PRO A 5 -6.39 -15.14 -21.02
N THR A 6 -6.12 -13.99 -20.41
CA THR A 6 -5.73 -13.91 -18.98
C THR A 6 -6.76 -14.55 -18.05
N PHE A 7 -8.06 -14.44 -18.33
CA PHE A 7 -9.12 -15.05 -17.54
C PHE A 7 -9.11 -16.59 -17.56
N ALA A 8 -8.50 -17.20 -18.57
CA ALA A 8 -8.38 -18.65 -18.70
C ALA A 8 -7.05 -19.19 -18.11
N LEU A 9 -6.12 -18.31 -17.71
CA LEU A 9 -4.88 -18.71 -17.10
C LEU A 9 -5.07 -19.10 -15.63
N PRO A 10 -4.39 -20.14 -15.14
CA PRO A 10 -4.37 -20.44 -13.72
C PRO A 10 -3.54 -19.42 -12.94
N GLY A 11 -3.81 -19.25 -11.65
CA GLY A 11 -2.89 -18.69 -10.69
C GLY A 11 -2.91 -17.19 -10.51
N GLY A 12 -1.75 -16.53 -10.53
CA GLY A 12 -1.43 -15.23 -10.00
C GLY A 12 -2.12 -14.00 -10.59
N PHE A 13 -1.68 -12.84 -10.17
CA PHE A 13 -2.13 -11.55 -10.66
C PHE A 13 -1.94 -11.45 -12.19
N LEU A 14 -2.94 -11.00 -12.93
CA LEU A 14 -2.98 -10.99 -14.39
C LEU A 14 -2.67 -12.38 -15.04
N GLY A 15 -2.95 -13.47 -14.34
CA GLY A 15 -2.62 -14.81 -14.82
C GLY A 15 -1.12 -15.11 -14.86
N ILE A 16 -0.27 -14.32 -14.23
CA ILE A 16 1.17 -14.54 -14.16
C ILE A 16 1.44 -15.82 -13.37
N THR A 17 2.08 -16.78 -14.03
CA THR A 17 2.51 -18.05 -13.41
C THR A 17 4.00 -18.09 -13.10
N ARG A 18 4.74 -17.06 -13.54
CA ARG A 18 6.17 -16.95 -13.34
C ARG A 18 6.49 -16.76 -11.86
N ARG A 19 7.47 -17.52 -11.37
CA ARG A 19 7.99 -17.46 -10.01
C ARG A 19 9.52 -17.52 -10.07
N ASP A 20 10.13 -16.39 -10.38
CA ASP A 20 11.58 -16.28 -10.37
C ASP A 20 12.08 -16.18 -8.93
N ALA A 21 13.26 -16.71 -8.69
CA ALA A 21 13.91 -16.59 -7.37
C ALA A 21 14.33 -15.16 -7.04
N ASP A 22 14.67 -14.37 -8.05
CA ASP A 22 15.02 -12.93 -7.92
C ASP A 22 14.33 -12.12 -9.03
N PRO A 23 13.03 -11.82 -8.88
CA PRO A 23 12.31 -11.06 -9.89
C PRO A 23 12.68 -9.58 -9.83
N ALA A 24 12.72 -8.93 -10.99
CA ALA A 24 12.91 -7.47 -11.06
C ALA A 24 11.78 -6.72 -10.32
N VAL A 25 10.55 -7.25 -10.39
CA VAL A 25 9.37 -6.78 -9.62
C VAL A 25 8.62 -8.00 -9.11
N ALA A 26 8.46 -8.11 -7.79
CA ALA A 26 7.64 -9.13 -7.16
C ALA A 26 6.23 -8.59 -6.85
N ILE A 27 5.22 -9.44 -7.03
CA ILE A 27 3.86 -9.21 -6.50
C ILE A 27 3.64 -10.24 -5.39
N ALA A 28 3.27 -9.78 -4.20
CA ALA A 28 2.95 -10.65 -3.08
C ALA A 28 1.61 -10.28 -2.45
N GLY A 29 0.84 -11.27 -2.02
CA GLY A 29 -0.32 -11.06 -1.17
C GLY A 29 0.05 -11.04 0.30
N ILE A 30 -0.67 -10.27 1.11
CA ILE A 30 -0.52 -10.25 2.57
C ILE A 30 -1.93 -10.37 3.19
N PRO A 31 -2.40 -11.61 3.45
CA PRO A 31 -3.78 -11.86 3.89
C PRO A 31 -3.97 -11.61 5.40
N LEU A 32 -3.60 -10.42 5.87
CA LEU A 32 -3.75 -9.99 7.26
C LEU A 32 -5.03 -9.16 7.44
N ASP A 33 -5.81 -9.42 8.50
CA ASP A 33 -6.95 -8.58 8.90
C ASP A 33 -7.26 -8.65 10.40
N ILE A 34 -6.31 -9.11 11.21
CA ILE A 34 -6.46 -9.19 12.66
C ILE A 34 -6.23 -7.85 13.36
N ALA A 35 -5.84 -6.83 12.63
CA ALA A 35 -5.62 -5.46 13.12
C ALA A 35 -6.80 -4.51 12.78
N THR A 36 -7.89 -5.02 12.21
CA THR A 36 -9.09 -4.24 11.88
C THR A 36 -9.94 -3.95 13.11
N THR A 37 -10.60 -2.77 13.11
CA THR A 37 -11.43 -2.32 14.25
C THR A 37 -12.89 -2.75 14.16
N ASN A 38 -13.38 -3.21 12.99
CA ASN A 38 -14.78 -3.51 12.79
C ASN A 38 -14.97 -4.93 12.26
N ARG A 39 -14.95 -5.09 10.94
CA ARG A 39 -15.29 -6.38 10.30
C ARG A 39 -14.05 -7.03 9.70
N PRO A 40 -13.82 -8.33 9.96
CA PRO A 40 -12.80 -9.08 9.24
C PRO A 40 -13.22 -9.27 7.78
N GLY A 41 -12.27 -9.59 6.91
CA GLY A 41 -12.52 -9.86 5.49
C GLY A 41 -11.43 -9.33 4.58
N ALA A 42 -10.62 -8.36 5.03
CA ALA A 42 -9.51 -7.84 4.24
C ALA A 42 -8.49 -8.94 3.87
N ARG A 43 -8.39 -10.03 4.66
CA ARG A 43 -7.55 -11.21 4.34
C ARG A 43 -7.87 -11.86 3.01
N PHE A 44 -9.09 -11.69 2.49
CA PHE A 44 -9.50 -12.20 1.18
C PHE A 44 -9.12 -11.27 0.02
N GLY A 45 -8.61 -10.07 0.32
CA GLY A 45 -8.22 -9.07 -0.65
C GLY A 45 -7.23 -9.58 -1.70
N PRO A 46 -6.11 -10.19 -1.31
CA PRO A 46 -5.11 -10.69 -2.27
C PRO A 46 -5.68 -11.65 -3.30
N GLU A 47 -6.49 -12.63 -2.86
CA GLU A 47 -7.15 -13.58 -3.76
C GLU A 47 -8.19 -12.88 -4.65
N ALA A 48 -9.03 -12.01 -4.07
CA ALA A 48 -10.06 -11.30 -4.81
C ALA A 48 -9.46 -10.40 -5.90
N ILE A 49 -8.38 -9.70 -5.61
CA ILE A 49 -7.65 -8.84 -6.57
C ILE A 49 -7.03 -9.68 -7.68
N ARG A 50 -6.37 -10.80 -7.35
CA ARG A 50 -5.83 -11.72 -8.37
C ARG A 50 -6.93 -12.26 -9.27
N ARG A 51 -8.08 -12.65 -8.70
CA ARG A 51 -9.22 -13.14 -9.47
C ARG A 51 -9.80 -12.05 -10.37
N ALA A 52 -10.01 -10.85 -9.86
CA ALA A 52 -10.52 -9.73 -10.63
C ALA A 52 -9.54 -9.30 -11.74
N SER A 53 -8.24 -9.34 -11.49
CA SER A 53 -7.23 -8.97 -12.48
C SER A 53 -7.27 -9.83 -13.76
N LYS A 54 -7.78 -11.07 -13.66
CA LYS A 54 -7.94 -11.96 -14.83
C LYS A 54 -9.01 -11.48 -15.80
N MET A 55 -9.87 -10.54 -15.40
CA MET A 55 -10.85 -9.92 -16.27
C MET A 55 -10.27 -8.80 -17.15
N LEU A 56 -9.02 -8.39 -16.85
CA LEU A 56 -8.32 -7.44 -17.70
C LEU A 56 -7.93 -8.12 -19.01
N VAL A 57 -8.21 -7.42 -20.10
CA VAL A 57 -7.94 -7.94 -21.45
C VAL A 57 -6.43 -7.94 -21.69
N ASP A 58 -5.94 -9.02 -22.29
CA ASP A 58 -4.55 -9.11 -22.74
C ASP A 58 -4.24 -8.01 -23.75
N GLY A 59 -3.16 -7.32 -23.56
CA GLY A 59 -2.73 -6.30 -24.50
C GLY A 59 -1.81 -5.25 -23.86
N ASP A 60 -1.50 -4.28 -24.68
CA ASP A 60 -0.67 -3.17 -24.30
C ASP A 60 -1.51 -2.08 -23.64
N HIS A 61 -0.91 -1.35 -22.70
CA HIS A 61 -1.55 -0.16 -22.14
C HIS A 61 -1.89 0.84 -23.25
N PRO A 62 -3.15 1.31 -23.36
CA PRO A 62 -3.63 2.02 -24.56
C PRO A 62 -2.86 3.30 -24.90
N LEU A 63 -2.33 4.00 -23.87
CA LEU A 63 -1.60 5.24 -24.07
C LEU A 63 -0.09 5.01 -24.23
N THR A 64 0.50 4.14 -23.40
CA THR A 64 1.96 3.93 -23.38
C THR A 64 2.42 2.83 -24.34
N ARG A 65 1.52 2.04 -24.86
CA ARG A 65 1.80 0.88 -25.75
C ARG A 65 2.78 -0.12 -25.15
N ARG A 66 2.74 -0.25 -23.82
CA ARG A 66 3.60 -1.19 -23.06
C ARG A 66 2.75 -2.31 -22.49
N ALA A 67 3.18 -3.52 -22.73
CA ALA A 67 2.63 -4.72 -22.08
C ALA A 67 3.11 -4.82 -20.63
N VAL A 68 2.40 -5.61 -19.81
CA VAL A 68 2.91 -6.02 -18.51
C VAL A 68 4.23 -6.76 -18.73
N SER A 69 5.27 -6.25 -18.10
CA SER A 69 6.64 -6.72 -18.33
C SER A 69 6.79 -8.20 -17.97
N ALA A 70 7.54 -8.92 -18.80
CA ALA A 70 8.01 -10.28 -18.48
C ALA A 70 8.91 -10.35 -17.23
N ALA A 71 9.31 -9.20 -16.66
CA ALA A 71 10.12 -9.09 -15.45
C ALA A 71 9.30 -9.16 -14.15
N VAL A 72 7.97 -9.24 -14.22
CA VAL A 72 7.08 -9.33 -13.04
C VAL A 72 6.84 -10.80 -12.68
N SER A 73 6.93 -11.14 -11.41
CA SER A 73 6.58 -12.46 -10.86
C SER A 73 5.58 -12.33 -9.71
N ASP A 74 4.53 -13.16 -9.72
CA ASP A 74 3.65 -13.31 -8.56
C ASP A 74 4.21 -14.40 -7.66
N VAL A 75 4.70 -14.01 -6.48
CA VAL A 75 5.36 -14.93 -5.54
C VAL A 75 4.40 -15.61 -4.57
N GLY A 76 3.10 -15.34 -4.71
CA GLY A 76 2.07 -15.89 -3.82
C GLY A 76 1.83 -15.01 -2.60
N ASP A 77 1.33 -15.59 -1.51
CA ASP A 77 1.05 -14.87 -0.28
C ASP A 77 2.19 -15.06 0.72
N PHE A 78 2.45 -14.01 1.50
CA PHE A 78 3.37 -14.06 2.63
C PHE A 78 2.76 -14.85 3.80
N GLU A 79 3.62 -15.50 4.54
CA GLU A 79 3.26 -16.14 5.81
C GLU A 79 2.94 -15.08 6.87
N ILE A 80 1.91 -15.34 7.65
CA ILE A 80 1.50 -14.55 8.81
C ILE A 80 1.35 -15.43 10.04
N ALA A 81 1.58 -14.88 11.22
CA ALA A 81 1.34 -15.58 12.48
C ALA A 81 -0.14 -15.50 12.87
N LEU A 82 -0.79 -16.63 13.03
CA LEU A 82 -2.21 -16.69 13.36
C LEU A 82 -2.49 -16.06 14.73
N GLY A 83 -3.32 -15.02 14.75
CA GLY A 83 -3.76 -14.36 15.99
C GLY A 83 -2.71 -13.48 16.69
N ASP A 84 -1.52 -13.31 16.10
CA ASP A 84 -0.44 -12.50 16.67
C ASP A 84 -0.03 -11.39 15.68
N ILE A 85 -0.41 -10.15 15.98
CA ILE A 85 -0.12 -8.99 15.15
C ILE A 85 1.40 -8.72 15.11
N ALA A 86 2.06 -8.73 16.26
CA ALA A 86 3.48 -8.39 16.34
C ALA A 86 4.35 -9.42 15.61
N ALA A 87 4.06 -10.70 15.81
CA ALA A 87 4.75 -11.78 15.10
C ALA A 87 4.46 -11.73 13.59
N SER A 88 3.23 -11.41 13.18
CA SER A 88 2.87 -11.22 11.76
C SER A 88 3.67 -10.08 11.14
N MET A 89 3.80 -8.93 11.83
CA MET A 89 4.61 -7.81 11.34
C MET A 89 6.07 -8.19 11.17
N ALA A 90 6.66 -8.94 12.12
CA ALA A 90 8.03 -9.41 12.01
C ALA A 90 8.24 -10.35 10.79
N LEU A 91 7.30 -11.27 10.55
CA LEU A 91 7.33 -12.16 9.39
C LEU A 91 7.19 -11.40 8.07
N ILE A 92 6.26 -10.44 7.99
CA ILE A 92 6.06 -9.63 6.79
C ILE A 92 7.32 -8.82 6.47
N GLU A 93 7.91 -8.17 7.48
CA GLU A 93 9.15 -7.39 7.33
C GLU A 93 10.30 -8.27 6.81
N GLN A 94 10.49 -9.46 7.38
CA GLN A 94 11.53 -10.40 6.98
C GLN A 94 11.34 -10.87 5.52
N GLN A 95 10.11 -11.20 5.13
CA GLN A 95 9.81 -11.66 3.79
C GLN A 95 9.94 -10.52 2.77
N ALA A 96 9.43 -9.33 3.09
CA ALA A 96 9.53 -8.15 2.22
C ALA A 96 10.99 -7.73 1.95
N ALA A 97 11.87 -7.88 2.93
CA ALA A 97 13.28 -7.53 2.80
C ALA A 97 14.05 -8.36 1.74
N GLN A 98 13.48 -9.49 1.29
CA GLN A 98 14.08 -10.34 0.26
C GLN A 98 13.92 -9.76 -1.15
N PHE A 99 12.96 -8.85 -1.37
CA PHE A 99 12.64 -8.32 -2.69
C PHE A 99 13.19 -6.90 -2.87
N ARG A 100 13.77 -6.66 -4.05
CA ARG A 100 14.28 -5.34 -4.41
C ARG A 100 13.15 -4.35 -4.72
N HIS A 101 12.14 -4.80 -5.45
CA HIS A 101 10.94 -4.03 -5.77
C HIS A 101 9.72 -4.92 -5.54
N LEU A 102 8.85 -4.49 -4.64
CA LEU A 102 7.70 -5.27 -4.18
C LEU A 102 6.41 -4.47 -4.38
N ILE A 103 5.43 -5.11 -4.99
CA ILE A 103 4.04 -4.65 -5.03
C ILE A 103 3.25 -5.60 -4.15
N THR A 104 2.53 -5.07 -3.16
CA THR A 104 1.75 -5.90 -2.23
C THR A 104 0.26 -5.75 -2.47
N LEU A 105 -0.45 -6.85 -2.36
CA LEU A 105 -1.90 -6.94 -2.37
C LEU A 105 -2.35 -7.19 -0.93
N GLY A 106 -2.99 -6.22 -0.30
CA GLY A 106 -3.42 -6.32 1.10
C GLY A 106 -4.78 -6.98 1.26
N GLY A 107 -5.02 -7.20 2.34
CA GLY A 107 -5.08 -7.16 3.77
C GLY A 107 -5.41 -5.78 4.34
N ASP A 108 -5.44 -5.72 5.63
CA ASP A 108 -5.65 -4.45 6.32
C ASP A 108 -4.40 -3.55 6.25
N HIS A 109 -4.59 -2.24 6.49
CA HIS A 109 -3.54 -1.24 6.26
C HIS A 109 -2.35 -1.32 7.22
N SER A 110 -2.45 -2.08 8.32
CA SER A 110 -1.33 -2.30 9.25
C SER A 110 -0.12 -2.93 8.58
N ILE A 111 -0.31 -3.65 7.45
CA ILE A 111 0.79 -4.23 6.66
C ILE A 111 1.77 -3.18 6.14
N ALA A 112 1.36 -1.92 6.01
CA ALA A 112 2.24 -0.84 5.55
C ALA A 112 3.45 -0.62 6.49
N LEU A 113 3.27 -0.77 7.80
CA LEU A 113 4.36 -0.55 8.77
C LEU A 113 5.54 -1.52 8.57
N PRO A 114 5.38 -2.85 8.55
CA PRO A 114 6.49 -3.77 8.32
C PRO A 114 7.10 -3.63 6.91
N LEU A 115 6.32 -3.27 5.90
CA LEU A 115 6.83 -2.99 4.56
C LEU A 115 7.72 -1.74 4.54
N LEU A 116 7.30 -0.67 5.25
CA LEU A 116 8.10 0.53 5.43
C LEU A 116 9.39 0.26 6.22
N ARG A 117 9.34 -0.57 7.27
CA ARG A 117 10.53 -0.99 8.02
C ARG A 117 11.53 -1.71 7.10
N ALA A 118 11.07 -2.66 6.29
CA ALA A 118 11.92 -3.38 5.33
C ALA A 118 12.55 -2.42 4.31
N LEU A 119 11.78 -1.46 3.80
CA LEU A 119 12.26 -0.47 2.83
C LEU A 119 13.28 0.49 3.46
N ALA A 120 12.98 1.00 4.66
CA ALA A 120 13.84 1.95 5.36
C ALA A 120 15.19 1.34 5.81
N LYS A 121 15.26 0.05 6.09
CA LYS A 121 16.53 -0.65 6.32
C LYS A 121 17.49 -0.57 5.14
N ARG A 122 16.95 -0.46 3.93
CA ARG A 122 17.74 -0.39 2.69
C ARG A 122 18.09 1.04 2.29
N HIS A 123 17.19 1.98 2.53
CA HIS A 123 17.25 3.32 1.96
C HIS A 123 17.35 4.45 3.00
N GLY A 124 17.26 4.15 4.30
CA GLY A 124 17.01 5.15 5.33
C GLY A 124 15.56 5.64 5.31
N PRO A 125 15.23 6.77 5.97
CA PRO A 125 13.90 7.33 5.98
C PRO A 125 13.39 7.61 4.56
N VAL A 126 12.17 7.13 4.24
CA VAL A 126 11.58 7.26 2.92
C VAL A 126 10.48 8.31 2.88
N GLY A 127 10.16 8.82 1.70
CA GLY A 127 8.92 9.57 1.46
C GLY A 127 7.72 8.64 1.43
N LEU A 128 6.52 9.21 1.58
CA LEU A 128 5.27 8.46 1.55
C LEU A 128 4.20 9.18 0.73
N VAL A 129 3.63 8.46 -0.24
CA VAL A 129 2.40 8.84 -0.94
C VAL A 129 1.28 7.95 -0.44
N HIS A 130 0.30 8.53 0.23
CA HIS A 130 -0.78 7.82 0.88
C HIS A 130 -2.13 8.26 0.31
N PHE A 131 -2.78 7.37 -0.44
CA PHE A 131 -4.16 7.54 -0.90
C PHE A 131 -5.10 6.82 0.06
N ASP A 132 -6.05 7.57 0.67
CA ASP A 132 -6.92 7.05 1.72
C ASP A 132 -8.04 8.05 2.02
N ALA A 133 -9.14 7.57 2.59
CA ALA A 133 -10.11 8.42 3.26
C ALA A 133 -9.67 8.82 4.68
N HIS A 134 -8.74 8.08 5.29
CA HIS A 134 -8.29 8.21 6.67
C HIS A 134 -6.84 8.71 6.75
N VAL A 135 -6.45 9.23 7.91
CA VAL A 135 -5.05 9.70 8.13
C VAL A 135 -4.11 8.59 8.61
N ASP A 136 -4.62 7.55 9.22
CA ASP A 136 -3.88 6.40 9.77
C ASP A 136 -2.68 6.76 10.67
N THR A 137 -2.86 7.86 11.41
CA THR A 137 -1.88 8.41 12.35
C THR A 137 -2.37 8.39 13.79
N TRP A 138 -3.34 7.54 14.13
CA TRP A 138 -3.72 7.29 15.52
C TRP A 138 -2.59 6.59 16.27
N PRO A 139 -2.36 6.91 17.55
CA PRO A 139 -1.30 6.25 18.33
C PRO A 139 -1.58 4.76 18.58
N ASP A 140 -2.85 4.39 18.65
CA ASP A 140 -3.33 3.03 18.82
C ASP A 140 -4.78 2.89 18.34
N SER A 141 -5.25 1.64 18.26
CA SER A 141 -6.64 1.29 18.00
C SER A 141 -7.18 0.53 19.20
N PHE A 142 -7.92 1.22 20.09
CA PHE A 142 -8.47 0.65 21.33
C PHE A 142 -7.45 -0.09 22.19
N GLY A 143 -6.24 0.50 22.35
CA GLY A 143 -5.14 -0.06 23.09
C GLY A 143 -4.26 -1.06 22.30
N GLN A 144 -4.61 -1.37 21.06
CA GLN A 144 -3.74 -2.12 20.15
C GLN A 144 -2.83 -1.17 19.37
N ALA A 145 -1.54 -1.20 19.68
CA ALA A 145 -0.55 -0.29 19.10
C ALA A 145 -0.45 -0.45 17.55
N TYR A 146 -0.55 -1.68 17.07
CA TYR A 146 -0.38 -1.99 15.65
C TYR A 146 -1.70 -2.21 14.92
N GLY A 147 -2.68 -1.33 15.17
CA GLY A 147 -3.94 -1.32 14.42
C GLY A 147 -3.76 -0.76 13.01
N HIS A 148 -4.74 -1.02 12.13
CA HIS A 148 -4.71 -0.55 10.74
C HIS A 148 -4.65 0.98 10.64
N GLY A 149 -5.30 1.71 11.56
CA GLY A 149 -5.27 3.17 11.62
C GLY A 149 -4.02 3.77 12.29
N SER A 150 -3.02 2.97 12.68
CA SER A 150 -1.85 3.42 13.45
C SER A 150 -0.52 3.28 12.72
N CYS A 151 -0.52 2.72 11.53
CA CYS A 151 0.70 2.34 10.82
C CYS A 151 1.62 3.54 10.55
N PHE A 152 1.08 4.70 10.21
CA PHE A 152 1.91 5.87 9.92
C PHE A 152 2.30 6.67 11.15
N TYR A 153 1.51 6.60 12.23
CA TYR A 153 1.98 7.11 13.53
C TYR A 153 3.30 6.44 13.91
N HIS A 154 3.31 5.10 13.90
CA HIS A 154 4.51 4.34 14.23
C HIS A 154 5.64 4.55 13.24
N ALA A 155 5.36 4.61 11.94
CA ALA A 155 6.37 4.87 10.92
C ALA A 155 7.09 6.21 11.11
N ILE A 156 6.36 7.27 11.49
CA ILE A 156 6.92 8.58 11.82
C ILE A 156 7.70 8.52 13.14
N LYS A 157 7.14 7.90 14.18
CA LYS A 157 7.80 7.78 15.50
C LYS A 157 9.08 6.96 15.46
N GLU A 158 9.15 5.94 14.61
CA GLU A 158 10.34 5.12 14.37
C GLU A 158 11.37 5.81 13.46
N GLY A 159 11.02 6.95 12.85
CA GLY A 159 11.89 7.68 11.94
C GLY A 159 12.16 6.96 10.62
N ILE A 160 11.29 6.02 10.22
CA ILE A 160 11.41 5.29 8.95
C ILE A 160 10.70 5.98 7.80
N VAL A 161 9.78 6.90 8.11
CA VAL A 161 9.18 7.85 7.16
C VAL A 161 9.59 9.26 7.53
N ASP A 162 10.03 10.04 6.53
CA ASP A 162 10.22 11.48 6.69
C ASP A 162 8.86 12.19 6.54
N PRO A 163 8.27 12.70 7.63
CA PRO A 163 6.92 13.30 7.57
C PRO A 163 6.85 14.55 6.70
N LYS A 164 7.96 15.25 6.46
CA LYS A 164 8.02 16.40 5.53
C LYS A 164 7.99 15.96 4.07
N ARG A 165 8.22 14.70 3.81
CA ARG A 165 8.13 14.04 2.49
C ARG A 165 6.92 13.08 2.43
N MET A 166 5.98 13.24 3.34
CA MET A 166 4.73 12.48 3.38
C MET A 166 3.57 13.35 2.90
N ILE A 167 2.76 12.80 2.00
CA ILE A 167 1.54 13.41 1.51
C ILE A 167 0.38 12.41 1.59
N GLN A 168 -0.71 12.85 2.19
CA GLN A 168 -1.97 12.11 2.31
C GLN A 168 -3.01 12.74 1.38
N ILE A 169 -3.74 11.93 0.64
CA ILE A 169 -4.57 12.34 -0.50
C ILE A 169 -5.92 11.65 -0.42
N GLY A 170 -6.99 12.43 -0.35
CA GLY A 170 -8.36 11.93 -0.31
C GLY A 170 -9.00 11.96 1.07
N ILE A 171 -8.33 12.55 2.05
CA ILE A 171 -8.77 12.55 3.45
C ILE A 171 -10.15 13.19 3.58
N ARG A 172 -11.11 12.44 4.17
CA ARG A 172 -12.50 12.89 4.34
C ARG A 172 -13.24 12.25 5.52
N SER A 173 -12.67 11.21 6.10
CA SER A 173 -13.26 10.55 7.26
C SER A 173 -13.13 11.40 8.51
N PRO A 174 -14.09 11.30 9.46
CA PRO A 174 -13.98 11.97 10.75
C PRO A 174 -12.70 11.55 11.49
N VAL A 175 -12.05 12.52 12.09
CA VAL A 175 -10.81 12.34 12.85
C VAL A 175 -10.82 13.27 14.06
N GLN A 176 -10.27 12.82 15.19
CA GLN A 176 -10.11 13.66 16.38
C GLN A 176 -9.13 14.79 16.09
N SER A 177 -9.42 16.00 16.61
CA SER A 177 -8.57 17.16 16.40
C SER A 177 -7.14 16.93 16.80
N GLU A 178 -6.90 16.23 17.90
CA GLU A 178 -5.58 15.94 18.44
C GLU A 178 -4.75 15.07 17.48
N VAL A 179 -5.39 14.12 16.78
CA VAL A 179 -4.73 13.26 15.79
C VAL A 179 -4.38 14.07 14.54
N MET A 180 -5.30 14.89 14.05
CA MET A 180 -5.03 15.77 12.91
C MET A 180 -3.94 16.79 13.23
N ASP A 181 -4.02 17.45 14.40
CA ASP A 181 -3.02 18.42 14.85
C ASP A 181 -1.64 17.78 14.99
N TRP A 182 -1.58 16.56 15.52
CA TRP A 182 -0.33 15.80 15.62
C TRP A 182 0.26 15.53 14.22
N THR A 183 -0.57 15.11 13.27
CA THR A 183 -0.18 14.83 11.89
C THR A 183 0.42 16.07 11.21
N LEU A 184 -0.29 17.18 11.29
CA LEU A 184 0.13 18.46 10.71
C LEU A 184 1.36 19.03 11.38
N ALA A 185 1.47 18.92 12.72
CA ALA A 185 2.61 19.43 13.49
C ALA A 185 3.92 18.70 13.14
N HIS A 186 3.87 17.44 12.67
CA HIS A 186 5.02 16.71 12.16
C HIS A 186 5.42 17.11 10.73
N GLY A 187 4.61 17.93 10.05
CA GLY A 187 4.91 18.43 8.71
C GLY A 187 4.34 17.59 7.58
N VAL A 188 3.42 16.68 7.88
CA VAL A 188 2.69 15.91 6.85
C VAL A 188 1.82 16.84 6.01
N THR A 189 1.88 16.70 4.70
CA THR A 189 0.96 17.39 3.79
C THR A 189 -0.33 16.58 3.68
N VAL A 190 -1.47 17.20 4.00
CA VAL A 190 -2.79 16.56 3.90
C VAL A 190 -3.61 17.28 2.83
N LEU A 191 -4.10 16.53 1.85
CA LEU A 191 -5.07 16.99 0.83
C LEU A 191 -6.40 16.27 1.07
N SER A 192 -7.42 17.02 1.36
CA SER A 192 -8.78 16.49 1.48
C SER A 192 -9.35 16.08 0.11
N ALA A 193 -10.40 15.27 0.09
CA ALA A 193 -11.14 14.98 -1.13
C ALA A 193 -11.66 16.28 -1.78
N GLN A 194 -12.06 17.27 -0.98
CA GLN A 194 -12.49 18.57 -1.48
C GLN A 194 -11.34 19.31 -2.18
N ASP A 195 -10.13 19.29 -1.62
CA ASP A 195 -8.96 19.92 -2.25
C ASP A 195 -8.67 19.31 -3.63
N ILE A 196 -8.79 17.99 -3.76
CA ILE A 196 -8.57 17.29 -5.03
C ILE A 196 -9.59 17.76 -6.09
N HIS A 197 -10.88 17.86 -5.72
CA HIS A 197 -11.93 18.35 -6.62
C HIS A 197 -11.72 19.80 -7.04
N GLN A 198 -11.25 20.64 -6.13
CA GLN A 198 -11.03 22.06 -6.41
C GLN A 198 -9.77 22.32 -7.25
N GLN A 199 -8.67 21.62 -6.96
CA GLN A 199 -7.38 21.85 -7.59
C GLN A 199 -7.21 21.08 -8.91
N GLY A 200 -7.85 19.94 -9.03
CA GLY A 200 -7.74 19.02 -10.17
C GLY A 200 -6.50 18.12 -10.13
N VAL A 201 -6.56 17.04 -10.90
CA VAL A 201 -5.56 15.95 -10.87
C VAL A 201 -4.14 16.44 -11.20
N ALA A 202 -4.00 17.38 -12.13
CA ALA A 202 -2.68 17.88 -12.53
C ALA A 202 -1.96 18.59 -11.37
N ALA A 203 -2.65 19.46 -10.65
CA ALA A 203 -2.10 20.18 -9.50
C ALA A 203 -1.76 19.21 -8.35
N VAL A 204 -2.61 18.21 -8.09
CA VAL A 204 -2.33 17.18 -7.10
C VAL A 204 -1.07 16.38 -7.47
N ALA A 205 -0.91 16.00 -8.73
CA ALA A 205 0.26 15.27 -9.20
C ALA A 205 1.56 16.11 -9.05
N GLU A 206 1.50 17.41 -9.32
CA GLU A 206 2.62 18.33 -9.07
C GLU A 206 2.91 18.46 -7.57
N ARG A 207 1.87 18.55 -6.73
CA ARG A 207 2.04 18.62 -5.28
C ARG A 207 2.72 17.34 -4.74
N ILE A 208 2.32 16.16 -5.21
CA ILE A 208 2.99 14.90 -4.86
C ILE A 208 4.48 14.97 -5.17
N ARG A 209 4.84 15.38 -6.41
CA ARG A 209 6.25 15.48 -6.81
C ARG A 209 7.03 16.48 -5.96
N ALA A 210 6.41 17.62 -5.63
CA ALA A 210 7.04 18.65 -4.81
C ALA A 210 7.30 18.19 -3.37
N VAL A 211 6.37 17.46 -2.76
CA VAL A 211 6.51 16.96 -1.39
C VAL A 211 7.47 15.79 -1.32
N VAL A 212 7.30 14.78 -2.16
CA VAL A 212 8.06 13.54 -2.07
C VAL A 212 9.48 13.69 -2.61
N GLY A 213 9.68 14.54 -3.63
CA GLY A 213 10.98 14.74 -4.28
C GLY A 213 11.41 13.54 -5.11
N THR A 214 12.75 13.38 -5.26
CA THR A 214 13.36 12.34 -6.10
C THR A 214 13.98 11.17 -5.33
N GLN A 215 13.98 11.23 -4.01
CA GLN A 215 14.50 10.18 -3.17
C GLN A 215 13.49 9.01 -3.05
N PRO A 216 13.93 7.83 -2.58
CA PRO A 216 13.05 6.69 -2.40
C PRO A 216 11.77 7.05 -1.64
N ALA A 217 10.66 6.51 -2.12
CA ALA A 217 9.35 6.71 -1.54
C ALA A 217 8.53 5.41 -1.59
N TYR A 218 7.63 5.26 -0.64
CA TYR A 218 6.61 4.22 -0.60
C TYR A 218 5.28 4.81 -1.09
N LEU A 219 4.57 4.07 -1.93
CA LEU A 219 3.21 4.42 -2.32
C LEU A 219 2.26 3.39 -1.73
N THR A 220 1.23 3.86 -1.07
CA THR A 220 0.14 3.03 -0.57
C THR A 220 -1.20 3.59 -1.03
N PHE A 221 -2.13 2.67 -1.25
CA PHE A 221 -3.46 2.98 -1.75
C PHE A 221 -4.48 2.15 -0.97
N ASP A 222 -5.18 2.78 -0.03
CA ASP A 222 -6.37 2.17 0.55
C ASP A 222 -7.53 2.28 -0.43
N ILE A 223 -8.30 1.19 -0.56
CA ILE A 223 -9.40 1.14 -1.53
C ILE A 223 -10.50 2.16 -1.22
N ASP A 224 -10.63 2.56 0.04
CA ASP A 224 -11.60 3.56 0.44
C ASP A 224 -11.21 5.00 0.07
N ALA A 225 -10.01 5.21 -0.50
CA ALA A 225 -9.70 6.46 -1.20
C ALA A 225 -10.67 6.73 -2.36
N LEU A 226 -11.21 5.66 -2.95
CA LEU A 226 -12.18 5.75 -4.04
C LEU A 226 -13.55 6.22 -3.54
N ASP A 227 -14.32 6.78 -4.46
CA ASP A 227 -15.72 7.13 -4.19
C ASP A 227 -16.51 5.85 -3.92
N PRO A 228 -17.30 5.78 -2.83
CA PRO A 228 -18.11 4.60 -2.50
C PRO A 228 -19.35 4.44 -3.38
N ALA A 229 -19.67 5.38 -4.26
CA ALA A 229 -20.85 5.36 -5.14
C ALA A 229 -20.63 4.52 -6.41
#